data_44122ebc49e5039320868878021d45cb
#
_entry.id   44122ebc49e5039320868878021d45cb
#
_cell.length_a   1.000
_cell.length_b   1.000
_cell.length_c   1.000
_cell.angle_alpha   90.00
_cell.angle_beta   90.00
_cell.angle_gamma   90.00
#
_symmetry.space_group_name_H-M   'P 1'
#
loop_
_entity.id
_entity.type
_entity.pdbx_description
1 polymer ?
#
loop_
_entity_poly.entity_id
_entity_poly.type
_entity_poly.pdbx_seq_one_letter_code
_entity_poly.pdbx_strand_id
1 'polypeptide(L)'
;MINSGKIKGVEFIAVNTDMQALINSNADIKLQIGEKGTKGLGSGSNPEIGQQAAEESREKIKEVLMGADMVFITAGEGGGTGTGAAPVIAEIAKKDVGALTVAVVTKPFLFEGARRRVQAEEGIEKLKENVDTLIVIPNQRLMDVAKKEQTLLDAFKMADSVLGQGVQSISDLITIPGLVNVDFADVKAVMTNAGSALMGVGKSSGEKRAIIAANAAVSSPLLEISIEGARGILFNIAGSKNLTLTEINEASSIITQSADPDANIIFGTTIREDLGDEIQISVIAAGFDENRRHFSGVSAANPYLKPQSIPLPEPSQVIETPEDPQPSAQVKLAGKYKVHHNEVDIEDDLDIPAFLRNKY
;
A
#
# COMPACT_ATOMS: atom_id res chain seq x y z
N MET A 1 -4.47 11.48 -8.99
CA MET A 1 -3.70 11.01 -10.15
C MET A 1 -4.26 11.55 -11.45
N ILE A 2 -5.37 11.04 -11.96
CA ILE A 2 -5.95 11.37 -13.28
C ILE A 2 -6.14 12.88 -13.45
N ASN A 3 -6.74 13.55 -12.45
CA ASN A 3 -7.03 14.99 -12.50
C ASN A 3 -5.78 15.89 -12.48
N SER A 4 -4.62 15.37 -12.14
CA SER A 4 -3.38 16.17 -12.14
C SER A 4 -2.79 16.36 -13.54
N GLY A 5 -3.20 15.57 -14.54
CA GLY A 5 -2.73 15.64 -15.93
C GLY A 5 -1.20 15.48 -16.11
N LYS A 6 -0.52 15.02 -15.06
CA LYS A 6 0.94 15.03 -15.00
C LYS A 6 1.58 13.80 -15.65
N ILE A 7 0.86 12.66 -15.62
CA ILE A 7 1.39 11.40 -16.16
C ILE A 7 0.99 11.32 -17.63
N LYS A 8 1.99 11.29 -18.51
CA LYS A 8 1.81 11.21 -19.97
C LYS A 8 2.16 9.82 -20.47
N GLY A 9 1.59 9.42 -21.62
CA GLY A 9 1.92 8.14 -22.27
C GLY A 9 1.32 6.91 -21.59
N VAL A 10 0.33 7.09 -20.70
CA VAL A 10 -0.42 6.02 -20.04
C VAL A 10 -1.91 6.19 -20.27
N GLU A 11 -2.61 5.08 -20.42
CA GLU A 11 -4.07 5.02 -20.43
C GLU A 11 -4.59 4.73 -19.03
N PHE A 12 -5.62 5.44 -18.60
CA PHE A 12 -6.18 5.28 -17.25
C PHE A 12 -7.46 4.46 -17.28
N ILE A 13 -7.47 3.38 -16.52
CA ILE A 13 -8.63 2.50 -16.34
C ILE A 13 -9.11 2.65 -14.89
N ALA A 14 -10.31 3.17 -14.68
CA ALA A 14 -10.95 3.18 -13.37
C ALA A 14 -11.76 1.90 -13.20
N VAL A 15 -11.45 1.11 -12.19
CA VAL A 15 -12.15 -0.12 -11.86
C VAL A 15 -12.83 0.03 -10.51
N ASN A 16 -14.14 -0.24 -10.42
CA ASN A 16 -14.87 -0.19 -9.16
C ASN A 16 -16.11 -1.10 -9.18
N THR A 17 -16.57 -1.48 -7.99
CA THR A 17 -17.86 -2.12 -7.75
C THR A 17 -18.97 -1.08 -7.52
N ASP A 18 -18.61 0.19 -7.28
CA ASP A 18 -19.53 1.32 -7.09
C ASP A 18 -19.65 2.14 -8.38
N MET A 19 -20.85 2.14 -8.97
CA MET A 19 -21.15 2.85 -10.20
C MET A 19 -21.07 4.37 -10.02
N GLN A 20 -21.46 4.90 -8.87
CA GLN A 20 -21.43 6.36 -8.62
C GLN A 20 -20.00 6.87 -8.60
N ALA A 21 -19.09 6.11 -8.00
CA ALA A 21 -17.66 6.44 -8.00
C ALA A 21 -17.08 6.42 -9.43
N LEU A 22 -17.49 5.46 -10.27
CA LEU A 22 -17.06 5.38 -11.66
C LEU A 22 -17.57 6.54 -12.52
N ILE A 23 -18.82 6.96 -12.34
CA ILE A 23 -19.39 8.12 -13.09
C ILE A 23 -18.55 9.37 -12.85
N ASN A 24 -18.11 9.60 -11.61
CA ASN A 24 -17.30 10.75 -11.22
C ASN A 24 -15.81 10.63 -11.57
N SER A 25 -15.36 9.50 -12.06
CA SER A 25 -13.97 9.30 -12.49
C SER A 25 -13.71 10.00 -13.83
N ASN A 26 -12.50 10.53 -14.00
CA ASN A 26 -12.01 11.10 -15.27
C ASN A 26 -11.08 10.13 -16.03
N ALA A 27 -11.14 8.84 -15.71
CA ALA A 27 -10.39 7.82 -16.45
C ALA A 27 -10.93 7.67 -17.88
N ASP A 28 -10.02 7.31 -18.80
CA ASP A 28 -10.35 7.06 -20.20
C ASP A 28 -11.30 5.87 -20.33
N ILE A 29 -11.04 4.84 -19.55
CA ILE A 29 -11.88 3.63 -19.46
C ILE A 29 -12.45 3.52 -18.04
N LYS A 30 -13.75 3.23 -17.96
CA LYS A 30 -14.47 3.01 -16.70
C LYS A 30 -15.05 1.62 -16.70
N LEU A 31 -14.49 0.73 -15.88
CA LEU A 31 -14.87 -0.65 -15.81
C LEU A 31 -15.59 -0.96 -14.49
N GLN A 32 -16.89 -1.20 -14.57
CA GLN A 32 -17.64 -1.74 -13.45
C GLN A 32 -17.39 -3.23 -13.35
N ILE A 33 -17.02 -3.70 -12.15
CA ILE A 33 -16.84 -5.11 -11.83
C ILE A 33 -17.93 -5.60 -10.86
N GLY A 34 -18.27 -6.89 -10.94
CA GLY A 34 -19.23 -7.53 -10.04
C GLY A 34 -20.65 -6.99 -10.17
N GLU A 35 -21.11 -6.74 -11.40
CA GLU A 35 -22.45 -6.20 -11.67
C GLU A 35 -23.57 -7.03 -11.03
N LYS A 36 -23.46 -8.38 -11.06
CA LYS A 36 -24.46 -9.27 -10.48
C LYS A 36 -24.38 -9.33 -8.97
N GLY A 37 -23.13 -9.44 -8.44
CA GLY A 37 -22.90 -9.58 -7.01
C GLY A 37 -23.16 -8.30 -6.22
N THR A 38 -22.74 -7.13 -6.73
CA THR A 38 -22.80 -5.87 -6.00
C THR A 38 -23.93 -4.95 -6.44
N LYS A 39 -24.51 -5.18 -7.60
CA LYS A 39 -25.56 -4.34 -8.21
C LYS A 39 -25.15 -2.86 -8.33
N GLY A 40 -23.85 -2.57 -8.42
CA GLY A 40 -23.32 -1.21 -8.49
C GLY A 40 -23.28 -0.45 -7.17
N LEU A 41 -23.53 -1.10 -6.02
CA LEU A 41 -23.60 -0.48 -4.70
C LEU A 41 -22.29 -0.56 -3.92
N GLY A 42 -21.21 -1.08 -4.53
CA GLY A 42 -19.93 -1.26 -3.87
C GLY A 42 -19.80 -2.61 -3.15
N SER A 43 -18.65 -2.84 -2.51
CA SER A 43 -18.32 -4.09 -1.81
C SER A 43 -18.56 -4.05 -0.30
N GLY A 44 -19.11 -2.97 0.24
CA GLY A 44 -19.41 -2.84 1.67
C GLY A 44 -18.20 -3.01 2.60
N SER A 45 -17.00 -2.60 2.17
CA SER A 45 -15.73 -2.79 2.88
C SER A 45 -15.37 -4.26 3.13
N ASN A 46 -15.90 -5.19 2.32
CA ASN A 46 -15.58 -6.62 2.38
C ASN A 46 -14.67 -7.00 1.19
N PRO A 47 -13.39 -7.39 1.44
CA PRO A 47 -12.46 -7.80 0.39
C PRO A 47 -12.90 -9.04 -0.39
N GLU A 48 -13.61 -9.99 0.24
CA GLU A 48 -14.10 -11.18 -0.43
C GLU A 48 -15.12 -10.83 -1.53
N ILE A 49 -15.99 -9.83 -1.27
CA ILE A 49 -16.93 -9.33 -2.29
C ILE A 49 -16.16 -8.63 -3.41
N GLY A 50 -15.11 -7.87 -3.09
CA GLY A 50 -14.24 -7.25 -4.08
C GLY A 50 -13.54 -8.28 -4.97
N GLN A 51 -13.03 -9.35 -4.39
CA GLN A 51 -12.42 -10.46 -5.10
C GLN A 51 -13.41 -11.15 -6.03
N GLN A 52 -14.58 -11.53 -5.51
CA GLN A 52 -15.64 -12.17 -6.30
C GLN A 52 -16.10 -11.29 -7.46
N ALA A 53 -16.19 -9.96 -7.24
CA ALA A 53 -16.55 -9.00 -8.27
C ALA A 53 -15.52 -8.95 -9.41
N ALA A 54 -14.24 -9.03 -9.09
CA ALA A 54 -13.18 -9.10 -10.08
C ALA A 54 -13.20 -10.43 -10.85
N GLU A 55 -13.38 -11.55 -10.16
CA GLU A 55 -13.51 -12.86 -10.79
C GLU A 55 -14.73 -12.94 -11.71
N GLU A 56 -15.88 -12.40 -11.30
CA GLU A 56 -17.08 -12.31 -12.17
C GLU A 56 -16.78 -11.55 -13.46
N SER A 57 -15.89 -10.58 -13.40
CA SER A 57 -15.58 -9.67 -14.51
C SER A 57 -14.24 -9.99 -15.19
N ARG A 58 -13.65 -11.17 -14.94
CA ARG A 58 -12.30 -11.56 -15.38
C ARG A 58 -12.06 -11.33 -16.88
N GLU A 59 -13.00 -11.76 -17.72
CA GLU A 59 -12.88 -11.61 -19.17
C GLU A 59 -12.91 -10.13 -19.60
N LYS A 60 -13.76 -9.29 -18.99
CA LYS A 60 -13.81 -7.86 -19.27
C LYS A 60 -12.49 -7.17 -18.86
N ILE A 61 -11.93 -7.54 -17.70
CA ILE A 61 -10.64 -7.03 -17.23
C ILE A 61 -9.54 -7.42 -18.20
N LYS A 62 -9.49 -8.67 -18.61
CA LYS A 62 -8.52 -9.18 -19.57
C LYS A 62 -8.61 -8.45 -20.90
N GLU A 63 -9.81 -8.27 -21.45
CA GLU A 63 -10.02 -7.56 -22.72
C GLU A 63 -9.45 -6.14 -22.70
N VAL A 64 -9.68 -5.40 -21.61
CA VAL A 64 -9.21 -4.03 -21.45
C VAL A 64 -7.68 -3.95 -21.26
N LEU A 65 -7.06 -5.00 -20.71
CA LEU A 65 -5.61 -5.05 -20.48
C LEU A 65 -4.82 -5.67 -21.66
N MET A 66 -5.49 -6.23 -22.65
CA MET A 66 -4.83 -6.89 -23.79
C MET A 66 -3.94 -5.94 -24.57
N GLY A 67 -2.71 -6.40 -24.85
CA GLY A 67 -1.71 -5.63 -25.59
C GLY A 67 -0.88 -4.65 -24.75
N ALA A 68 -1.11 -4.59 -23.44
CA ALA A 68 -0.26 -3.80 -22.56
C ALA A 68 1.09 -4.50 -22.32
N ASP A 69 2.19 -3.77 -22.49
CA ASP A 69 3.54 -4.24 -22.12
C ASP A 69 3.79 -4.10 -20.61
N MET A 70 3.14 -3.11 -19.98
CA MET A 70 3.24 -2.82 -18.55
C MET A 70 1.89 -2.38 -17.98
N VAL A 71 1.56 -2.87 -16.78
CA VAL A 71 0.36 -2.49 -16.05
C VAL A 71 0.72 -1.99 -14.66
N PHE A 72 0.30 -0.75 -14.36
CA PHE A 72 0.34 -0.20 -13.02
C PHE A 72 -0.99 -0.44 -12.32
N ILE A 73 -0.96 -1.07 -11.16
CA ILE A 73 -2.14 -1.25 -10.32
C ILE A 73 -2.03 -0.32 -9.13
N THR A 74 -2.99 0.59 -8.97
CA THR A 74 -3.01 1.51 -7.83
C THR A 74 -4.29 1.34 -7.04
N ALA A 75 -4.15 1.15 -5.74
CA ALA A 75 -5.26 0.98 -4.84
C ALA A 75 -4.96 1.52 -3.44
N GLY A 76 -6.01 1.91 -2.72
CA GLY A 76 -5.95 2.05 -1.27
C GLY A 76 -6.35 0.74 -0.63
N GLU A 77 -5.43 0.16 0.14
CA GLU A 77 -5.68 -1.11 0.84
C GLU A 77 -6.49 -0.91 2.13
N GLY A 78 -7.12 -1.96 2.59
CA GLY A 78 -7.98 -1.96 3.79
C GLY A 78 -9.46 -1.70 3.51
N GLY A 79 -9.82 -1.38 2.26
CA GLY A 79 -11.19 -1.34 1.78
C GLY A 79 -11.66 -2.69 1.24
N GLY A 80 -12.83 -2.73 0.60
CA GLY A 80 -13.33 -3.98 0.01
C GLY A 80 -12.89 -4.14 -1.44
N THR A 81 -13.18 -3.15 -2.30
CA THR A 81 -12.94 -3.27 -3.75
C THR A 81 -11.44 -3.31 -4.06
N GLY A 82 -10.65 -2.31 -3.60
CA GLY A 82 -9.21 -2.26 -3.87
C GLY A 82 -8.51 -3.51 -3.36
N THR A 83 -8.67 -3.81 -2.07
CA THR A 83 -8.03 -4.94 -1.39
C THR A 83 -8.38 -6.29 -1.99
N GLY A 84 -9.64 -6.48 -2.41
CA GLY A 84 -10.09 -7.76 -2.96
C GLY A 84 -9.84 -7.90 -4.46
N ALA A 85 -10.03 -6.85 -5.24
CA ALA A 85 -9.93 -6.91 -6.70
C ALA A 85 -8.49 -6.77 -7.23
N ALA A 86 -7.63 -5.99 -6.54
CA ALA A 86 -6.27 -5.75 -7.02
C ALA A 86 -5.45 -7.04 -7.24
N PRO A 87 -5.46 -8.04 -6.32
CA PRO A 87 -4.75 -9.29 -6.55
C PRO A 87 -5.25 -10.07 -7.79
N VAL A 88 -6.55 -10.07 -8.05
CA VAL A 88 -7.15 -10.74 -9.22
C VAL A 88 -6.76 -10.02 -10.50
N ILE A 89 -6.85 -8.68 -10.52
CA ILE A 89 -6.43 -7.86 -11.67
C ILE A 89 -4.94 -8.06 -11.95
N ALA A 90 -4.12 -8.13 -10.90
CA ALA A 90 -2.69 -8.39 -11.01
C ALA A 90 -2.40 -9.76 -11.63
N GLU A 91 -3.12 -10.77 -11.19
CA GLU A 91 -3.01 -12.12 -11.76
C GLU A 91 -3.33 -12.13 -13.24
N ILE A 92 -4.42 -11.48 -13.66
CA ILE A 92 -4.82 -11.38 -15.07
C ILE A 92 -3.74 -10.64 -15.87
N ALA A 93 -3.25 -9.49 -15.38
CA ALA A 93 -2.22 -8.70 -16.05
C ALA A 93 -0.92 -9.50 -16.23
N LYS A 94 -0.46 -10.19 -15.18
CA LYS A 94 0.80 -10.93 -15.18
C LYS A 94 0.69 -12.25 -15.92
N LYS A 95 -0.33 -13.07 -15.63
CA LYS A 95 -0.42 -14.45 -16.15
C LYS A 95 -1.18 -14.55 -17.48
N ASP A 96 -2.28 -13.81 -17.64
CA ASP A 96 -3.14 -13.95 -18.83
C ASP A 96 -2.72 -12.99 -19.97
N VAL A 97 -2.23 -11.78 -19.61
CA VAL A 97 -1.75 -10.78 -20.59
C VAL A 97 -0.24 -10.88 -20.80
N GLY A 98 0.53 -11.20 -19.76
CA GLY A 98 2.00 -11.28 -19.80
C GLY A 98 2.67 -9.91 -19.66
N ALA A 99 1.97 -8.92 -19.15
CA ALA A 99 2.49 -7.58 -18.91
C ALA A 99 3.39 -7.53 -17.66
N LEU A 100 4.42 -6.68 -17.68
CA LEU A 100 5.14 -6.32 -16.46
C LEU A 100 4.18 -5.66 -15.49
N THR A 101 3.91 -6.30 -14.35
CA THR A 101 2.86 -5.87 -13.42
C THR A 101 3.47 -5.25 -12.17
N VAL A 102 3.26 -3.95 -12.00
CA VAL A 102 3.76 -3.17 -10.87
C VAL A 102 2.59 -2.62 -10.06
N ALA A 103 2.52 -2.97 -8.78
CA ALA A 103 1.52 -2.39 -7.88
C ALA A 103 2.12 -1.27 -7.03
N VAL A 104 1.39 -0.17 -6.91
CA VAL A 104 1.70 0.95 -6.01
C VAL A 104 0.45 1.20 -5.16
N VAL A 105 0.51 0.81 -3.90
CA VAL A 105 -0.66 0.81 -3.02
C VAL A 105 -0.39 1.56 -1.71
N THR A 106 -1.45 2.02 -1.05
CA THR A 106 -1.32 2.69 0.24
C THR A 106 -1.86 1.83 1.37
N LYS A 107 -1.16 1.83 2.54
CA LYS A 107 -1.71 1.36 3.82
C LYS A 107 -2.52 2.46 4.48
N PRO A 108 -3.67 2.14 5.12
CA PRO A 108 -4.51 3.13 5.77
C PRO A 108 -3.82 3.84 6.92
N PHE A 109 -4.28 5.05 7.24
CA PHE A 109 -3.91 5.77 8.45
C PHE A 109 -4.36 5.04 9.72
N LEU A 110 -3.70 5.28 10.85
CA LEU A 110 -4.07 4.67 12.14
C LEU A 110 -5.49 5.01 12.58
N PHE A 111 -5.95 6.24 12.30
CA PHE A 111 -7.30 6.68 12.65
C PHE A 111 -8.41 5.98 11.85
N GLU A 112 -8.09 5.30 10.74
CA GLU A 112 -9.06 4.51 9.97
C GLU A 112 -9.43 3.19 10.65
N GLY A 113 -8.71 2.81 11.68
CA GLY A 113 -9.03 1.69 12.57
C GLY A 113 -8.24 0.41 12.31
N ALA A 114 -8.13 -0.40 13.36
CA ALA A 114 -7.33 -1.62 13.36
C ALA A 114 -7.84 -2.67 12.34
N ARG A 115 -9.16 -2.79 12.18
CA ARG A 115 -9.75 -3.73 11.23
C ARG A 115 -9.29 -3.45 9.79
N ARG A 116 -9.31 -2.17 9.38
CA ARG A 116 -8.85 -1.77 8.05
C ARG A 116 -7.37 -2.08 7.83
N ARG A 117 -6.56 -1.90 8.87
CA ARG A 117 -5.13 -2.20 8.79
C ARG A 117 -4.87 -3.70 8.61
N VAL A 118 -5.55 -4.56 9.37
CA VAL A 118 -5.42 -6.03 9.19
C VAL A 118 -5.85 -6.44 7.78
N GLN A 119 -7.00 -5.94 7.30
CA GLN A 119 -7.46 -6.20 5.94
C GLN A 119 -6.45 -5.71 4.87
N ALA A 120 -5.80 -4.58 5.11
CA ALA A 120 -4.77 -4.06 4.21
C ALA A 120 -3.54 -4.97 4.17
N GLU A 121 -3.07 -5.45 5.31
CA GLU A 121 -1.93 -6.36 5.39
C GLU A 121 -2.20 -7.68 4.68
N GLU A 122 -3.37 -8.29 4.89
CA GLU A 122 -3.79 -9.51 4.20
C GLU A 122 -3.93 -9.31 2.67
N GLY A 123 -4.46 -8.15 2.23
CA GLY A 123 -4.58 -7.81 0.82
C GLY A 123 -3.23 -7.59 0.15
N ILE A 124 -2.31 -6.92 0.83
CA ILE A 124 -0.95 -6.66 0.37
C ILE A 124 -0.18 -7.98 0.17
N GLU A 125 -0.28 -8.93 1.09
CA GLU A 125 0.36 -10.23 0.94
C GLU A 125 -0.19 -10.99 -0.28
N LYS A 126 -1.52 -11.02 -0.47
CA LYS A 126 -2.12 -11.63 -1.67
C LYS A 126 -1.71 -10.92 -2.97
N LEU A 127 -1.63 -9.59 -2.94
CA LEU A 127 -1.22 -8.80 -4.10
C LEU A 127 0.25 -9.07 -4.46
N LYS A 128 1.12 -9.19 -3.46
CA LYS A 128 2.55 -9.48 -3.62
C LYS A 128 2.82 -10.77 -4.41
N GLU A 129 2.01 -11.80 -4.21
CA GLU A 129 2.13 -13.07 -4.93
C GLU A 129 1.81 -12.95 -6.43
N ASN A 130 1.03 -11.94 -6.83
CA ASN A 130 0.49 -11.78 -8.17
C ASN A 130 1.09 -10.63 -8.97
N VAL A 131 2.04 -9.87 -8.42
CA VAL A 131 2.76 -8.80 -9.12
C VAL A 131 4.23 -9.14 -9.36
N ASP A 132 4.90 -8.38 -10.21
CA ASP A 132 6.35 -8.43 -10.34
C ASP A 132 7.04 -7.57 -9.28
N THR A 133 6.51 -6.37 -9.07
CA THR A 133 7.01 -5.42 -8.06
C THR A 133 5.85 -4.82 -7.29
N LEU A 134 5.99 -4.76 -5.97
CA LEU A 134 5.02 -4.16 -5.07
C LEU A 134 5.65 -3.01 -4.29
N ILE A 135 5.15 -1.81 -4.51
CA ILE A 135 5.50 -0.60 -3.75
C ILE A 135 4.36 -0.30 -2.78
N VAL A 136 4.66 -0.32 -1.49
CA VAL A 136 3.69 -0.02 -0.44
C VAL A 136 4.01 1.32 0.19
N ILE A 137 3.05 2.21 0.24
CA ILE A 137 3.17 3.55 0.82
C ILE A 137 2.37 3.59 2.13
N PRO A 138 3.03 3.63 3.30
CA PRO A 138 2.33 3.74 4.56
C PRO A 138 1.82 5.17 4.74
N ASN A 139 0.49 5.40 4.67
CA ASN A 139 -0.09 6.73 4.86
C ASN A 139 0.32 7.36 6.20
N GLN A 140 0.54 6.54 7.24
CA GLN A 140 0.97 7.03 8.55
C GLN A 140 2.30 7.78 8.48
N ARG A 141 3.23 7.35 7.61
CA ARG A 141 4.53 8.04 7.43
C ARG A 141 4.39 9.42 6.79
N LEU A 142 3.31 9.65 6.07
CA LEU A 142 3.02 10.98 5.52
C LEU A 142 2.72 12.01 6.63
N MET A 143 2.24 11.55 7.80
CA MET A 143 2.00 12.41 8.95
C MET A 143 3.32 12.94 9.56
N ASP A 144 4.44 12.22 9.38
CA ASP A 144 5.74 12.63 9.90
C ASP A 144 6.29 13.84 9.12
N VAL A 145 5.89 14.00 7.85
CA VAL A 145 6.27 15.14 6.99
C VAL A 145 5.17 16.19 6.89
N ALA A 146 3.99 15.91 7.42
CA ALA A 146 2.84 16.79 7.38
C ALA A 146 3.00 17.97 8.33
N LYS A 147 2.57 19.17 7.91
CA LYS A 147 2.48 20.34 8.80
C LYS A 147 1.33 20.15 9.79
N LYS A 148 1.49 20.61 11.03
CA LYS A 148 0.50 20.44 12.10
C LYS A 148 -0.90 20.99 11.81
N GLU A 149 -1.03 21.89 10.84
CA GLU A 149 -2.27 22.57 10.46
C GLU A 149 -2.98 21.94 9.26
N GLN A 150 -2.48 20.78 8.75
CA GLN A 150 -3.08 20.12 7.59
C GLN A 150 -4.42 19.49 7.93
N THR A 151 -5.37 19.66 7.00
CA THR A 151 -6.70 19.05 7.11
C THR A 151 -6.66 17.56 6.72
N LEU A 152 -7.71 16.82 7.10
CA LEU A 152 -7.88 15.43 6.67
C LEU A 152 -7.88 15.30 5.14
N LEU A 153 -8.49 16.25 4.43
CA LEU A 153 -8.49 16.29 2.98
C LEU A 153 -7.08 16.46 2.41
N ASP A 154 -6.25 17.26 3.05
CA ASP A 154 -4.86 17.47 2.61
C ASP A 154 -4.02 16.22 2.85
N ALA A 155 -4.26 15.47 3.92
CA ALA A 155 -3.60 14.20 4.19
C ALA A 155 -3.89 13.17 3.08
N PHE A 156 -5.15 13.02 2.67
CA PHE A 156 -5.51 12.15 1.55
C PHE A 156 -4.95 12.64 0.22
N LYS A 157 -4.97 13.94 -0.05
CA LYS A 157 -4.34 14.50 -1.25
C LYS A 157 -2.83 14.24 -1.28
N MET A 158 -2.18 14.25 -0.13
CA MET A 158 -0.75 13.92 -0.03
C MET A 158 -0.51 12.44 -0.39
N ALA A 159 -1.33 11.51 0.13
CA ALA A 159 -1.26 10.10 -0.24
C ALA A 159 -1.46 9.91 -1.75
N ASP A 160 -2.49 10.55 -2.33
CA ASP A 160 -2.72 10.53 -3.77
C ASP A 160 -1.54 11.10 -4.58
N SER A 161 -0.91 12.17 -4.06
CA SER A 161 0.26 12.78 -4.71
C SER A 161 1.45 11.83 -4.72
N VAL A 162 1.69 11.12 -3.62
CA VAL A 162 2.81 10.16 -3.52
C VAL A 162 2.58 8.95 -4.41
N LEU A 163 1.36 8.40 -4.44
CA LEU A 163 0.98 7.37 -5.42
C LEU A 163 1.23 7.84 -6.86
N GLY A 164 0.79 9.07 -7.16
CA GLY A 164 1.02 9.67 -8.47
C GLY A 164 2.50 9.82 -8.82
N GLN A 165 3.32 10.26 -7.87
CA GLN A 165 4.77 10.36 -8.06
C GLN A 165 5.42 9.00 -8.29
N GLY A 166 4.95 7.94 -7.60
CA GLY A 166 5.44 6.58 -7.81
C GLY A 166 5.24 6.11 -9.25
N VAL A 167 4.02 6.19 -9.73
CA VAL A 167 3.70 5.81 -11.12
C VAL A 167 4.42 6.74 -12.12
N GLN A 168 4.38 8.05 -11.89
CA GLN A 168 5.00 9.04 -12.75
C GLN A 168 6.50 8.83 -12.90
N SER A 169 7.22 8.55 -11.80
CA SER A 169 8.67 8.37 -11.83
C SER A 169 9.11 7.22 -12.73
N ILE A 170 8.37 6.13 -12.75
CA ILE A 170 8.65 4.98 -13.60
C ILE A 170 8.20 5.27 -15.04
N SER A 171 7.02 5.84 -15.21
CA SER A 171 6.47 6.17 -16.53
C SER A 171 7.34 7.19 -17.25
N ASP A 172 7.76 8.26 -16.56
CA ASP A 172 8.59 9.33 -17.14
C ASP A 172 9.92 8.79 -17.66
N LEU A 173 10.54 7.81 -16.97
CA LEU A 173 11.78 7.17 -17.42
C LEU A 173 11.65 6.47 -18.76
N ILE A 174 10.46 5.91 -19.03
CA ILE A 174 10.19 5.12 -20.24
C ILE A 174 9.66 6.01 -21.38
N THR A 175 8.80 6.99 -21.04
CA THR A 175 8.00 7.72 -22.03
C THR A 175 8.55 9.09 -22.39
N ILE A 176 9.36 9.70 -21.53
CA ILE A 176 9.88 11.05 -21.75
C ILE A 176 11.36 10.97 -22.14
N PRO A 177 11.73 11.44 -23.35
CA PRO A 177 13.13 11.54 -23.74
C PRO A 177 13.90 12.46 -22.79
N GLY A 178 14.98 11.98 -22.22
CA GLY A 178 15.86 12.73 -21.33
C GLY A 178 17.27 12.89 -21.92
N LEU A 179 18.21 13.40 -21.13
CA LEU A 179 19.63 13.44 -21.46
C LEU A 179 20.27 12.05 -21.36
N VAL A 180 19.82 11.25 -20.41
CA VAL A 180 20.15 9.83 -20.27
C VAL A 180 18.83 9.06 -20.31
N ASN A 181 18.67 8.28 -21.36
CA ASN A 181 17.46 7.50 -21.58
C ASN A 181 17.63 6.10 -21.00
N VAL A 182 16.54 5.59 -20.43
CA VAL A 182 16.40 4.22 -19.97
C VAL A 182 15.40 3.55 -20.90
N ASP A 183 15.73 2.40 -21.46
CA ASP A 183 14.77 1.65 -22.24
C ASP A 183 13.85 0.79 -21.37
N PHE A 184 12.76 0.32 -21.97
CA PHE A 184 11.80 -0.52 -21.27
C PHE A 184 12.41 -1.85 -20.79
N ALA A 185 13.38 -2.39 -21.54
CA ALA A 185 14.05 -3.65 -21.19
C ALA A 185 14.86 -3.51 -19.90
N ASP A 186 15.51 -2.36 -19.69
CA ASP A 186 16.25 -2.05 -18.46
C ASP A 186 15.32 -2.00 -17.25
N VAL A 187 14.20 -1.25 -17.37
CA VAL A 187 13.18 -1.19 -16.31
C VAL A 187 12.63 -2.59 -16.01
N LYS A 188 12.34 -3.37 -17.06
CA LYS A 188 11.85 -4.73 -16.92
C LYS A 188 12.86 -5.64 -16.20
N ALA A 189 14.15 -5.50 -16.50
CA ALA A 189 15.21 -6.30 -15.87
C ALA A 189 15.30 -6.09 -14.35
N VAL A 190 15.09 -4.84 -13.88
CA VAL A 190 15.11 -4.52 -12.44
C VAL A 190 13.81 -4.88 -11.75
N MET A 191 12.66 -4.77 -12.43
CA MET A 191 11.35 -4.88 -11.80
C MET A 191 10.69 -6.26 -11.93
N THR A 192 11.12 -7.11 -12.85
CA THR A 192 10.55 -8.46 -13.01
C THR A 192 10.85 -9.33 -11.79
N ASN A 193 9.81 -9.85 -11.15
CA ASN A 193 9.88 -10.70 -9.95
C ASN A 193 10.75 -10.09 -8.83
N ALA A 194 10.79 -8.77 -8.74
CA ALA A 194 11.57 -8.07 -7.72
C ALA A 194 10.93 -8.09 -6.32
N GLY A 195 9.65 -8.47 -6.24
CA GLY A 195 8.92 -8.57 -4.97
C GLY A 195 8.64 -7.21 -4.36
N SER A 196 8.91 -7.04 -3.07
CA SER A 196 8.70 -5.75 -2.40
C SER A 196 9.75 -4.74 -2.82
N ALA A 197 9.31 -3.53 -3.16
CA ALA A 197 10.16 -2.40 -3.46
C ALA A 197 9.82 -1.21 -2.57
N LEU A 198 10.80 -0.36 -2.36
CA LEU A 198 10.69 0.87 -1.60
C LEU A 198 10.86 2.06 -2.54
N MET A 199 10.16 3.15 -2.23
CA MET A 199 10.26 4.37 -3.01
C MET A 199 10.56 5.56 -2.11
N GLY A 200 11.61 6.32 -2.48
CA GLY A 200 11.92 7.59 -1.89
C GLY A 200 11.86 8.71 -2.92
N VAL A 201 11.41 9.88 -2.48
CA VAL A 201 11.36 11.09 -3.32
C VAL A 201 11.95 12.24 -2.56
N GLY A 202 12.89 12.93 -3.17
CA GLY A 202 13.48 14.15 -2.64
C GLY A 202 13.36 15.30 -3.64
N LYS A 203 13.17 16.50 -3.11
CA LYS A 203 13.06 17.73 -3.89
C LYS A 203 13.87 18.84 -3.24
N SER A 204 14.54 19.64 -4.04
CA SER A 204 15.24 20.82 -3.55
C SER A 204 15.45 21.86 -4.65
N SER A 205 15.65 23.10 -4.25
CA SER A 205 15.99 24.24 -5.12
C SER A 205 17.16 25.02 -4.55
N GLY A 206 17.79 25.86 -5.36
CA GLY A 206 18.92 26.71 -4.95
C GLY A 206 20.27 25.99 -4.94
N GLU A 207 21.23 26.48 -4.14
CA GLU A 207 22.56 25.92 -4.05
C GLU A 207 22.53 24.47 -3.51
N LYS A 208 23.35 23.59 -4.09
CA LYS A 208 23.47 22.16 -3.71
C LYS A 208 22.15 21.39 -3.78
N ARG A 209 21.20 21.86 -4.62
CA ARG A 209 19.87 21.27 -4.76
C ARG A 209 19.92 19.76 -5.08
N ALA A 210 20.89 19.32 -5.88
CA ALA A 210 21.06 17.92 -6.24
C ALA A 210 21.46 17.05 -5.03
N ILE A 211 22.42 17.50 -4.23
CA ILE A 211 22.87 16.83 -3.01
C ILE A 211 21.73 16.74 -1.98
N ILE A 212 21.02 17.85 -1.76
CA ILE A 212 19.92 17.90 -0.80
C ILE A 212 18.77 17.01 -1.25
N ALA A 213 18.40 17.04 -2.55
CA ALA A 213 17.35 16.21 -3.09
C ALA A 213 17.72 14.71 -3.06
N ALA A 214 18.98 14.34 -3.36
CA ALA A 214 19.44 12.96 -3.29
C ALA A 214 19.39 12.42 -1.85
N ASN A 215 19.94 13.17 -0.88
CA ASN A 215 19.85 12.79 0.52
C ASN A 215 18.40 12.69 1.01
N ALA A 216 17.54 13.62 0.63
CA ALA A 216 16.11 13.54 0.95
C ALA A 216 15.42 12.33 0.33
N ALA A 217 15.82 11.88 -0.87
CA ALA A 217 15.28 10.69 -1.51
C ALA A 217 15.70 9.41 -0.79
N VAL A 218 17.00 9.25 -0.49
CA VAL A 218 17.51 8.03 0.19
C VAL A 218 17.16 7.97 1.68
N SER A 219 16.86 9.10 2.31
CA SER A 219 16.41 9.20 3.70
C SER A 219 14.93 9.52 3.83
N SER A 220 14.15 9.29 2.78
CA SER A 220 12.73 9.62 2.76
C SER A 220 11.98 8.86 3.87
N PRO A 221 11.12 9.51 4.66
CA PRO A 221 10.29 8.82 5.65
C PRO A 221 9.31 7.81 5.05
N LEU A 222 9.09 7.86 3.73
CA LEU A 222 8.31 6.86 3.00
C LEU A 222 9.04 5.51 2.90
N LEU A 223 10.36 5.50 3.08
CA LEU A 223 11.16 4.29 3.19
C LEU A 223 11.00 3.73 4.60
N GLU A 224 10.40 2.56 4.74
CA GLU A 224 10.28 1.89 6.05
C GLU A 224 11.62 1.35 6.56
N ILE A 225 12.53 1.07 5.63
CA ILE A 225 13.89 0.59 5.88
C ILE A 225 14.87 1.32 4.96
N SER A 226 16.18 1.23 5.26
CA SER A 226 17.24 1.73 4.38
C SER A 226 17.21 1.03 3.03
N ILE A 227 17.64 1.74 1.98
CA ILE A 227 17.83 1.15 0.63
C ILE A 227 19.03 0.20 0.57
N GLU A 228 19.81 0.12 1.64
CA GLU A 228 20.92 -0.83 1.78
C GLU A 228 20.42 -2.27 1.64
N GLY A 229 21.10 -3.04 0.79
CA GLY A 229 20.74 -4.44 0.50
C GLY A 229 19.68 -4.61 -0.59
N ALA A 230 19.27 -3.54 -1.27
CA ALA A 230 18.51 -3.64 -2.51
C ALA A 230 19.41 -4.15 -3.63
N ARG A 231 18.95 -5.16 -4.39
CA ARG A 231 19.68 -5.72 -5.53
C ARG A 231 19.45 -4.98 -6.84
N GLY A 232 18.35 -4.22 -6.92
CA GLY A 232 18.00 -3.38 -8.06
C GLY A 232 17.63 -1.99 -7.59
N ILE A 233 18.23 -0.98 -8.20
CA ILE A 233 17.91 0.41 -7.95
C ILE A 233 17.60 1.09 -9.28
N LEU A 234 16.43 1.71 -9.32
CA LEU A 234 16.01 2.56 -10.41
C LEU A 234 15.85 3.97 -9.88
N PHE A 235 16.56 4.95 -10.43
CA PHE A 235 16.36 6.32 -10.02
C PHE A 235 16.24 7.28 -11.19
N ASN A 236 15.44 8.31 -10.99
CA ASN A 236 15.21 9.38 -11.96
C ASN A 236 15.59 10.73 -11.37
N ILE A 237 16.37 11.50 -12.11
CA ILE A 237 16.69 12.90 -11.79
C ILE A 237 15.88 13.78 -12.75
N ALA A 238 14.85 14.43 -12.24
CA ALA A 238 14.05 15.36 -12.99
C ALA A 238 14.44 16.81 -12.65
N GLY A 239 14.72 17.59 -13.67
CA GLY A 239 15.05 19.01 -13.54
C GLY A 239 14.71 19.77 -14.81
N SER A 240 14.87 21.09 -14.81
CA SER A 240 14.71 21.91 -15.99
C SER A 240 15.99 21.87 -16.87
N LYS A 241 16.00 22.62 -17.95
CA LYS A 241 17.15 22.71 -18.89
C LYS A 241 18.45 23.19 -18.25
N ASN A 242 18.41 23.73 -17.04
CA ASN A 242 19.57 24.17 -16.28
C ASN A 242 20.26 23.07 -15.46
N LEU A 243 19.80 21.82 -15.56
CA LEU A 243 20.39 20.66 -14.89
C LEU A 243 21.81 20.44 -15.41
N THR A 244 22.79 20.45 -14.54
CA THR A 244 24.22 20.33 -14.91
C THR A 244 24.74 18.90 -14.74
N LEU A 245 25.80 18.56 -15.45
CA LEU A 245 26.46 17.26 -15.33
C LEU A 245 27.03 17.06 -13.90
N THR A 246 27.50 18.10 -13.27
CA THR A 246 28.01 18.06 -11.89
C THR A 246 26.91 17.65 -10.93
N GLU A 247 25.73 18.26 -11.05
CA GLU A 247 24.56 17.92 -10.21
C GLU A 247 24.11 16.46 -10.39
N ILE A 248 24.12 15.96 -11.63
CA ILE A 248 23.80 14.55 -11.92
C ILE A 248 24.83 13.64 -11.24
N ASN A 249 26.12 13.95 -11.37
CA ASN A 249 27.18 13.12 -10.79
C ASN A 249 27.15 13.13 -9.25
N GLU A 250 26.91 14.28 -8.63
CA GLU A 250 26.78 14.41 -7.16
C GLU A 250 25.60 13.59 -6.64
N ALA A 251 24.43 13.73 -7.27
CA ALA A 251 23.23 12.97 -6.87
C ALA A 251 23.43 11.47 -7.05
N SER A 252 23.97 11.04 -8.19
CA SER A 252 24.24 9.63 -8.50
C SER A 252 25.22 9.02 -7.50
N SER A 253 26.27 9.77 -7.12
CA SER A 253 27.27 9.30 -6.16
C SER A 253 26.64 9.02 -4.78
N ILE A 254 25.72 9.89 -4.31
CA ILE A 254 25.03 9.71 -3.03
C ILE A 254 24.16 8.45 -3.05
N ILE A 255 23.40 8.26 -4.13
CA ILE A 255 22.50 7.11 -4.26
C ILE A 255 23.31 5.80 -4.34
N THR A 256 24.37 5.79 -5.17
CA THR A 256 25.22 4.62 -5.34
C THR A 256 25.96 4.23 -4.04
N GLN A 257 26.42 5.22 -3.27
CA GLN A 257 27.07 4.96 -1.96
C GLN A 257 26.08 4.38 -0.93
N SER A 258 24.79 4.64 -1.08
CA SER A 258 23.75 4.13 -0.19
C SER A 258 23.21 2.76 -0.64
N ALA A 259 23.68 2.24 -1.77
CA ALA A 259 23.25 0.98 -2.38
C ALA A 259 24.17 -0.19 -1.98
N ASP A 260 23.70 -1.42 -2.23
CA ASP A 260 24.57 -2.60 -2.17
C ASP A 260 25.63 -2.50 -3.30
N PRO A 261 26.91 -2.84 -3.03
CA PRO A 261 27.95 -2.80 -4.06
C PRO A 261 27.65 -3.66 -5.32
N ASP A 262 26.88 -4.73 -5.14
CA ASP A 262 26.48 -5.64 -6.22
C ASP A 262 25.12 -5.29 -6.84
N ALA A 263 24.51 -4.16 -6.44
CA ALA A 263 23.22 -3.74 -6.96
C ALA A 263 23.27 -3.39 -8.45
N ASN A 264 22.27 -3.83 -9.19
CA ASN A 264 22.03 -3.34 -10.55
C ASN A 264 21.40 -1.95 -10.48
N ILE A 265 22.17 -0.91 -10.86
CA ILE A 265 21.73 0.47 -10.76
C ILE A 265 21.45 1.01 -12.17
N ILE A 266 20.19 1.41 -12.36
CA ILE A 266 19.71 2.05 -13.59
C ILE A 266 19.27 3.47 -13.26
N PHE A 267 19.76 4.44 -14.03
CA PHE A 267 19.35 5.82 -13.83
C PHE A 267 18.97 6.50 -15.14
N GLY A 268 18.03 7.40 -15.05
CA GLY A 268 17.64 8.28 -16.13
C GLY A 268 17.53 9.73 -15.69
N THR A 269 17.49 10.60 -16.69
CA THR A 269 17.28 12.02 -16.46
C THR A 269 16.09 12.49 -17.27
N THR A 270 15.18 13.23 -16.65
CA THR A 270 13.99 13.74 -17.31
C THR A 270 14.00 15.28 -17.30
N ILE A 271 13.81 15.89 -18.43
CA ILE A 271 13.72 17.35 -18.54
C ILE A 271 12.26 17.77 -18.32
N ARG A 272 12.03 18.51 -17.24
CA ARG A 272 10.73 19.04 -16.85
C ARG A 272 10.79 20.53 -16.60
N GLU A 273 10.28 21.31 -17.54
CA GLU A 273 10.30 22.78 -17.46
C GLU A 273 9.38 23.33 -16.34
N ASP A 274 8.37 22.58 -15.94
CA ASP A 274 7.46 22.94 -14.84
C ASP A 274 8.13 22.96 -13.46
N LEU A 275 9.31 22.34 -13.31
CA LEU A 275 10.09 22.35 -12.08
C LEU A 275 10.87 23.66 -11.88
N GLY A 276 11.11 24.46 -12.94
CA GLY A 276 11.89 25.70 -12.84
C GLY A 276 13.29 25.45 -12.27
N ASP A 277 13.54 25.95 -11.07
CA ASP A 277 14.81 25.80 -10.36
C ASP A 277 14.86 24.59 -9.41
N GLU A 278 13.77 23.85 -9.30
CA GLU A 278 13.69 22.65 -8.45
C GLU A 278 14.27 21.43 -9.17
N ILE A 279 15.01 20.60 -8.44
CA ILE A 279 15.37 19.24 -8.85
C ILE A 279 14.51 18.27 -8.02
N GLN A 280 13.91 17.30 -8.69
CA GLN A 280 13.22 16.17 -8.08
C GLN A 280 14.00 14.88 -8.37
N ILE A 281 14.33 14.14 -7.33
CA ILE A 281 14.97 12.83 -7.42
C ILE A 281 14.03 11.79 -6.85
N SER A 282 13.76 10.76 -7.65
CA SER A 282 12.93 9.62 -7.25
C SER A 282 13.80 8.37 -7.30
N VAL A 283 13.83 7.61 -6.21
CA VAL A 283 14.59 6.36 -6.08
C VAL A 283 13.63 5.23 -5.80
N ILE A 284 13.74 4.15 -6.55
CA ILE A 284 13.01 2.91 -6.33
C ILE A 284 14.05 1.83 -6.09
N ALA A 285 14.00 1.23 -4.92
CA ALA A 285 14.89 0.16 -4.50
C ALA A 285 14.10 -1.14 -4.40
N ALA A 286 14.54 -2.18 -5.06
CA ALA A 286 13.84 -3.44 -5.21
C ALA A 286 14.76 -4.64 -4.98
N GLY A 287 14.19 -5.83 -4.86
CA GLY A 287 14.98 -7.06 -4.74
C GLY A 287 15.65 -7.23 -3.39
N PHE A 288 14.98 -6.85 -2.30
CA PHE A 288 15.49 -7.07 -0.95
C PHE A 288 15.45 -8.55 -0.58
N ASP A 289 16.54 -9.06 0.00
CA ASP A 289 16.60 -10.42 0.55
C ASP A 289 15.63 -10.55 1.75
N GLU A 290 14.56 -11.32 1.59
CA GLU A 290 13.56 -11.53 2.66
C GLU A 290 14.17 -12.19 3.90
N ASN A 291 15.19 -13.02 3.74
CA ASN A 291 15.88 -13.69 4.84
C ASN A 291 16.70 -12.72 5.74
N ARG A 292 17.09 -11.54 5.25
CA ARG A 292 17.77 -10.53 6.07
C ARG A 292 16.82 -9.71 6.94
N ARG A 293 15.53 -9.64 6.60
CA ARG A 293 14.53 -8.88 7.38
C ARG A 293 14.27 -9.44 8.77
N HIS A 294 14.46 -10.76 8.98
CA HIS A 294 14.29 -11.38 10.28
C HIS A 294 15.45 -11.15 11.26
N PHE A 295 16.62 -10.72 10.80
CA PHE A 295 17.79 -10.49 11.67
C PHE A 295 17.93 -9.06 12.19
N SER A 296 17.28 -8.06 11.60
CA SER A 296 17.38 -6.65 12.01
C SER A 296 16.48 -6.29 13.22
N GLY A 297 15.59 -7.18 13.63
CA GLY A 297 14.66 -6.98 14.74
C GLY A 297 15.16 -7.41 16.12
N VAL A 298 16.32 -8.06 16.22
CA VAL A 298 16.84 -8.58 17.49
C VAL A 298 18.32 -8.21 17.64
N SER A 299 18.60 -6.94 17.87
CA SER A 299 19.88 -6.55 18.49
C SER A 299 19.79 -5.18 19.15
N ALA A 300 19.08 -5.14 20.26
CA ALA A 300 19.42 -4.25 21.36
C ALA A 300 19.48 -5.12 22.62
N ALA A 301 20.36 -6.10 22.60
CA ALA A 301 20.81 -6.70 23.84
C ALA A 301 21.58 -5.63 24.62
N ASN A 302 20.92 -5.08 25.62
CA ASN A 302 21.53 -4.17 26.58
C ASN A 302 22.72 -4.90 27.24
N PRO A 303 23.99 -4.47 27.06
CA PRO A 303 25.15 -5.21 27.59
C PRO A 303 25.28 -5.14 29.12
N TYR A 304 24.33 -4.52 29.82
CA TYR A 304 24.35 -4.36 31.28
C TYR A 304 23.35 -5.26 32.03
N LEU A 305 22.61 -6.14 31.35
CA LEU A 305 21.80 -7.15 32.03
C LEU A 305 22.53 -8.49 32.03
N LYS A 306 23.36 -8.70 33.08
CA LYS A 306 23.81 -10.06 33.47
C LYS A 306 22.56 -10.88 33.81
N PRO A 307 22.41 -12.11 33.28
CA PRO A 307 21.32 -12.98 33.70
C PRO A 307 21.57 -13.34 35.20
N GLN A 308 20.70 -12.81 36.06
CA GLN A 308 20.58 -13.30 37.42
C GLN A 308 19.90 -14.67 37.32
N SER A 309 20.62 -15.70 37.62
CA SER A 309 20.09 -17.04 37.87
C SER A 309 19.14 -16.95 39.08
N ILE A 310 17.85 -17.04 38.85
CA ILE A 310 16.85 -17.25 39.89
C ILE A 310 17.01 -18.70 40.32
N PRO A 311 17.33 -18.99 41.62
CA PRO A 311 17.36 -20.37 42.12
C PRO A 311 15.94 -20.95 42.08
N LEU A 312 15.78 -22.11 41.47
CA LEU A 312 14.56 -22.89 41.58
C LEU A 312 14.28 -23.21 43.04
N PRO A 313 13.08 -23.02 43.58
CA PRO A 313 12.73 -23.47 44.91
C PRO A 313 12.74 -25.00 44.95
N GLU A 314 13.39 -25.54 45.98
CA GLU A 314 13.39 -26.96 46.29
C GLU A 314 11.96 -27.47 46.58
N PRO A 315 11.64 -28.72 46.27
CA PRO A 315 10.32 -29.27 46.50
C PRO A 315 10.07 -29.42 48.01
N SER A 316 9.12 -28.64 48.53
CA SER A 316 8.66 -28.72 49.89
C SER A 316 7.99 -30.06 50.14
N GLN A 317 8.35 -30.61 51.30
CA GLN A 317 7.89 -31.89 51.84
C GLN A 317 6.36 -31.94 51.94
N VAL A 318 5.86 -33.12 51.60
CA VAL A 318 4.47 -33.53 51.74
C VAL A 318 4.08 -33.46 53.22
N ILE A 319 3.12 -32.61 53.57
CA ILE A 319 2.43 -32.64 54.86
C ILE A 319 1.12 -33.39 54.65
N GLU A 320 0.99 -34.51 55.36
CA GLU A 320 -0.23 -35.32 55.45
C GLU A 320 -1.41 -34.50 55.95
N THR A 321 -2.52 -34.60 55.27
CA THR A 321 -3.82 -34.06 55.70
C THR A 321 -4.51 -35.05 56.65
N PRO A 322 -5.15 -34.58 57.74
CA PRO A 322 -6.11 -35.41 58.48
C PRO A 322 -7.52 -35.34 57.84
N GLU A 323 -8.21 -36.47 58.05
CA GLU A 323 -9.48 -36.85 57.50
C GLU A 323 -10.67 -35.89 57.77
N ASP A 324 -11.61 -35.98 56.86
CA ASP A 324 -12.97 -35.39 56.86
C ASP A 324 -13.80 -35.63 58.13
N PRO A 325 -14.78 -34.78 58.41
CA PRO A 325 -16.11 -35.29 58.65
C PRO A 325 -17.20 -34.69 57.72
N GLN A 326 -18.08 -35.57 57.33
CA GLN A 326 -19.27 -35.42 56.51
C GLN A 326 -20.39 -34.64 57.17
N PRO A 327 -21.56 -34.47 56.53
CA PRO A 327 -22.16 -33.18 56.23
C PRO A 327 -23.43 -32.93 56.99
N SER A 328 -23.84 -31.69 57.11
CA SER A 328 -25.22 -31.38 57.49
C SER A 328 -25.72 -30.03 56.95
N ALA A 329 -26.95 -30.13 56.52
CA ALA A 329 -27.96 -29.03 56.41
C ALA A 329 -28.15 -28.34 55.04
N GLN A 330 -29.20 -28.81 54.46
CA GLN A 330 -30.02 -28.20 53.41
C GLN A 330 -30.40 -26.77 53.75
N VAL A 331 -30.23 -25.83 52.82
CA VAL A 331 -31.01 -24.59 52.80
C VAL A 331 -31.77 -24.56 51.46
N LYS A 332 -33.09 -24.74 51.57
CA LYS A 332 -34.06 -24.47 50.54
C LYS A 332 -34.18 -22.95 50.40
N LEU A 333 -34.01 -22.43 49.20
CA LEU A 333 -34.56 -21.13 48.82
C LEU A 333 -35.34 -21.32 47.51
N ALA A 334 -36.66 -21.26 47.68
CA ALA A 334 -37.61 -21.19 46.63
C ALA A 334 -37.66 -19.78 46.05
N GLY A 335 -37.48 -19.63 44.77
CA GLY A 335 -37.74 -18.42 44.03
C GLY A 335 -38.34 -18.78 42.67
N LYS A 336 -39.68 -18.76 42.62
CA LYS A 336 -40.48 -18.92 41.41
C LYS A 336 -40.27 -17.72 40.50
N TYR A 337 -39.66 -17.89 39.34
CA TYR A 337 -39.86 -16.96 38.23
C TYR A 337 -40.81 -17.61 37.22
N LYS A 338 -41.99 -17.01 37.06
CA LYS A 338 -42.94 -17.31 36.00
C LYS A 338 -42.39 -16.71 34.70
N VAL A 339 -42.18 -17.54 33.72
CA VAL A 339 -41.98 -17.12 32.33
C VAL A 339 -43.36 -16.87 31.74
N HIS A 340 -43.67 -15.63 31.43
CA HIS A 340 -44.80 -15.28 30.58
C HIS A 340 -44.37 -15.39 29.14
N HIS A 341 -44.95 -16.34 28.43
CA HIS A 341 -45.03 -16.33 26.95
C HIS A 341 -46.07 -15.26 26.58
N ASN A 342 -45.63 -14.17 25.98
CA ASN A 342 -46.49 -13.33 25.16
C ASN A 342 -46.28 -13.72 23.71
N GLU A 343 -47.25 -14.34 23.11
CA GLU A 343 -47.45 -14.38 21.67
C GLU A 343 -47.72 -12.95 21.24
N VAL A 344 -46.88 -12.42 20.35
CA VAL A 344 -47.08 -11.13 19.68
C VAL A 344 -47.46 -11.46 18.24
N ASP A 345 -48.71 -11.24 17.91
CA ASP A 345 -49.20 -11.18 16.56
C ASP A 345 -48.42 -10.17 15.74
N ILE A 346 -47.83 -10.59 14.65
CA ILE A 346 -47.18 -9.73 13.69
C ILE A 346 -48.25 -9.26 12.71
N GLU A 347 -48.79 -8.07 12.94
CA GLU A 347 -49.42 -7.30 11.86
C GLU A 347 -48.37 -6.43 11.18
N ASP A 348 -48.33 -6.56 9.85
CA ASP A 348 -47.53 -5.79 8.94
C ASP A 348 -47.82 -4.29 9.05
N ASP A 349 -46.80 -3.51 9.48
CA ASP A 349 -46.68 -2.12 9.09
C ASP A 349 -45.19 -1.73 8.95
N LEU A 350 -44.74 -1.74 7.71
CA LEU A 350 -43.45 -1.20 7.29
C LEU A 350 -43.48 0.31 7.43
N ASP A 351 -42.97 0.83 8.55
CA ASP A 351 -42.72 2.26 8.73
C ASP A 351 -41.62 2.75 7.83
N ILE A 352 -42.05 3.35 6.71
CA ILE A 352 -41.12 4.04 5.78
C ILE A 352 -40.63 5.31 6.46
N PRO A 353 -39.32 5.53 6.60
CA PRO A 353 -38.76 6.74 7.21
C PRO A 353 -39.28 8.03 6.55
N ALA A 354 -39.55 9.05 7.36
CA ALA A 354 -40.23 10.29 6.96
C ALA A 354 -39.57 11.07 5.78
N PHE A 355 -38.28 10.84 5.52
CA PHE A 355 -37.56 11.51 4.43
C PHE A 355 -37.85 10.93 3.04
N LEU A 356 -38.53 9.81 2.95
CA LEU A 356 -38.92 9.17 1.66
C LEU A 356 -40.35 9.52 1.22
N ARG A 357 -41.11 10.30 2.00
CA ARG A 357 -42.53 10.59 1.74
C ARG A 357 -42.81 11.75 0.77
N ASN A 358 -41.77 12.45 0.31
CA ASN A 358 -41.97 13.60 -0.59
C ASN A 358 -41.18 13.43 -1.89
N LYS A 359 -41.73 12.69 -2.83
CA LYS A 359 -41.52 12.94 -4.28
C LYS A 359 -42.54 12.12 -5.07
N TYR A 360 -43.72 12.67 -5.19
CA TYR A 360 -44.57 12.60 -6.38
C TYR A 360 -45.36 13.87 -6.45
#